data_ecdd14a49e9de5ba4d05878fdc8b4eec
#
_entry.id   ecdd14a49e9de5ba4d05878fdc8b4eec
#
_cell.length_a   1.000
_cell.length_b   1.000
_cell.length_c   1.000
_cell.angle_alpha   90.00
_cell.angle_beta   90.00
_cell.angle_gamma   90.00
#
_symmetry.space_group_name_H-M   'P 1'
#
loop_
_entity.id
_entity.type
_entity.pdbx_description
1 polymer ?
#
loop_
_entity_poly.entity_id
_entity_poly.type
_entity_poly.pdbx_seq_one_letter_code
_entity_poly.pdbx_strand_id
1 'polypeptide(L)'
;MFLGPKLIAGIAAIAAIPLANALSSSLQQVTGFQSTPTKPTMYVYIPTNKLASPPIVVAIHMCGGTGPGYFSQTQGYAQSADKYGFIVIYPNHPDCWDVASTQTLTHDGGGDSQTIVNMVKYAIANYGGDANRVYMTGTSSGAMMTNVLAGAYPDVFKAGVVYGGVPDGCFYVAGATTGSPGWNNQCSGGTLIKTAQQWGDQARGYYPGYSGARPKLLIYHGTLDTTLAYANFAEQLKQWSNVLGVSLDHSVANTPISGYTKMIYGDGTKLVGISCSNVGHTPPVRTDDDLAWFDIPGSGNPPSSGTTSIPPTTTTGPPVTVTTPNPPATTSSGTNPGTPTSPHWGQCGGQGWTGPTACESPYTCQAANQWYSQPPSTSSFKSEKLRNDECPGPKRRFADHGPWPSPYKLREDC
;
A
#
# COMPACT_ATOMS: atom_id res chain seq x y z
N MET A 1 3.67 37.41 73.20
CA MET A 1 3.32 36.16 72.53
C MET A 1 3.05 36.52 71.07
N PHE A 2 4.11 36.48 70.22
CA PHE A 2 4.03 36.90 68.80
C PHE A 2 4.10 35.66 67.97
N LEU A 3 3.03 35.42 67.18
CA LEU A 3 2.97 34.36 66.14
C LEU A 3 3.47 34.93 64.82
N GLY A 4 4.62 34.42 64.34
CA GLY A 4 5.15 34.75 63.02
C GLY A 4 4.45 33.98 61.91
N PRO A 5 4.31 34.55 60.71
CA PRO A 5 3.68 33.88 59.56
C PRO A 5 4.59 32.80 58.95
N LYS A 6 4.01 31.59 58.78
CA LYS A 6 4.66 30.51 58.01
C LYS A 6 4.59 30.81 56.52
N LEU A 7 5.75 31.02 55.86
CA LEU A 7 5.88 31.03 54.42
C LEU A 7 5.69 29.59 53.90
N ILE A 8 4.67 29.37 53.07
CA ILE A 8 4.50 28.14 52.29
C ILE A 8 5.20 28.40 50.95
N ALA A 9 6.36 27.78 50.74
CA ALA A 9 7.04 27.78 49.42
C ALA A 9 6.32 26.79 48.50
N GLY A 10 5.55 27.30 47.56
CA GLY A 10 4.93 26.52 46.50
C GLY A 10 6.03 26.13 45.46
N ILE A 11 6.35 24.86 45.36
CA ILE A 11 7.18 24.33 44.29
C ILE A 11 6.33 24.27 43.01
N ALA A 12 6.55 25.20 42.07
CA ALA A 12 5.98 25.14 40.74
C ALA A 12 6.71 24.03 39.97
N ALA A 13 6.03 22.92 39.72
CA ALA A 13 6.49 21.87 38.80
C ALA A 13 6.45 22.46 37.39
N ILE A 14 7.62 22.78 36.85
CA ILE A 14 7.76 23.12 35.43
C ILE A 14 7.59 21.82 34.65
N ALA A 15 6.41 21.64 34.01
CA ALA A 15 6.21 20.58 33.04
C ALA A 15 7.19 20.79 31.88
N ALA A 16 8.18 19.89 31.75
CA ALA A 16 9.06 19.87 30.61
C ALA A 16 8.22 19.54 29.36
N ILE A 17 7.96 20.55 28.55
CA ILE A 17 7.43 20.35 27.19
C ILE A 17 8.52 19.59 26.44
N PRO A 18 8.23 18.41 25.84
CA PRO A 18 9.21 17.72 25.03
C PRO A 18 9.59 18.63 23.88
N LEU A 19 10.85 19.09 23.84
CA LEU A 19 11.42 19.76 22.68
C LEU A 19 11.29 18.78 21.53
N ALA A 20 10.51 19.12 20.51
CA ALA A 20 10.56 18.42 19.24
C ALA A 20 12.01 18.42 18.80
N ASN A 21 12.62 17.23 18.67
CA ASN A 21 14.03 17.12 18.28
C ASN A 21 14.19 17.79 16.91
N ALA A 22 14.93 18.90 16.86
CA ALA A 22 15.28 19.57 15.62
C ALA A 22 16.06 18.58 14.74
N LEU A 23 15.72 18.57 13.42
CA LEU A 23 16.44 17.74 12.46
C LEU A 23 17.91 18.15 12.39
N SER A 24 18.81 17.16 12.22
CA SER A 24 20.26 17.37 12.19
C SER A 24 20.74 18.05 10.91
N SER A 25 19.90 18.08 9.86
CA SER A 25 20.19 18.62 8.54
C SER A 25 18.94 19.25 7.91
N SER A 26 19.07 19.82 6.73
CA SER A 26 17.98 20.34 5.90
C SER A 26 17.76 19.49 4.66
N LEU A 27 16.53 19.50 4.14
CA LEU A 27 16.22 18.93 2.83
C LEU A 27 16.95 19.72 1.74
N GLN A 28 17.65 19.03 0.85
CA GLN A 28 18.45 19.64 -0.22
C GLN A 28 17.90 19.24 -1.59
N GLN A 29 17.80 20.19 -2.52
CA GLN A 29 17.55 19.88 -3.92
C GLN A 29 18.85 19.45 -4.59
N VAL A 30 18.79 18.37 -5.36
CA VAL A 30 19.93 17.80 -6.07
C VAL A 30 19.78 18.03 -7.56
N THR A 31 20.86 18.45 -8.20
CA THR A 31 20.99 18.58 -9.65
C THR A 31 22.10 17.68 -10.15
N GLY A 32 22.13 17.39 -11.46
CA GLY A 32 23.23 16.63 -12.08
C GLY A 32 23.04 15.11 -12.11
N PHE A 33 21.90 14.56 -11.64
CA PHE A 33 21.54 13.20 -11.95
C PHE A 33 20.89 13.11 -13.36
N GLN A 34 20.95 11.92 -13.97
CA GLN A 34 20.34 11.71 -15.29
C GLN A 34 18.81 11.69 -15.18
N SER A 35 18.17 12.70 -15.75
CA SER A 35 16.70 12.79 -15.81
C SER A 35 16.15 12.23 -17.12
N THR A 36 14.87 11.85 -17.14
CA THR A 36 14.10 11.45 -18.32
C THR A 36 13.34 12.66 -18.88
N PRO A 37 12.61 12.51 -20.01
CA PRO A 37 11.86 13.61 -20.64
C PRO A 37 10.88 14.35 -19.74
N THR A 38 10.26 13.69 -18.76
CA THR A 38 9.34 14.29 -17.78
C THR A 38 10.02 15.16 -16.72
N LYS A 39 11.36 15.02 -16.61
CA LYS A 39 12.21 15.85 -15.73
C LYS A 39 11.76 15.93 -14.27
N PRO A 40 11.42 14.83 -13.58
CA PRO A 40 11.25 14.87 -12.15
C PRO A 40 12.52 15.43 -11.49
N THR A 41 12.36 16.18 -10.41
CA THR A 41 13.48 16.72 -9.63
C THR A 41 13.73 15.87 -8.39
N MET A 42 14.94 15.96 -7.85
CA MET A 42 15.37 15.19 -6.68
C MET A 42 15.55 16.09 -5.47
N TYR A 43 14.97 15.70 -4.35
CA TYR A 43 15.34 16.22 -3.04
C TYR A 43 15.90 15.08 -2.20
N VAL A 44 16.85 15.40 -1.31
CA VAL A 44 17.48 14.42 -0.44
C VAL A 44 17.63 14.97 0.97
N TYR A 45 17.36 14.11 1.95
CA TYR A 45 17.72 14.34 3.34
C TYR A 45 18.89 13.43 3.71
N ILE A 46 20.01 14.03 4.12
CA ILE A 46 21.23 13.36 4.53
C ILE A 46 21.52 13.77 5.98
N PRO A 47 21.38 12.87 6.96
CA PRO A 47 21.64 13.20 8.36
C PRO A 47 23.12 13.45 8.62
N THR A 48 23.45 14.26 9.63
CA THR A 48 24.84 14.57 9.97
C THR A 48 25.65 13.36 10.46
N ASN A 49 24.94 12.36 11.03
CA ASN A 49 25.50 11.10 11.50
C ASN A 49 25.36 9.96 10.47
N LYS A 50 25.29 10.28 9.18
CA LYS A 50 25.19 9.31 8.09
C LYS A 50 26.20 8.17 8.25
N LEU A 51 25.73 6.92 8.11
CA LEU A 51 26.61 5.75 8.09
C LEU A 51 27.62 5.83 6.94
N ALA A 52 28.74 5.12 7.03
CA ALA A 52 29.72 5.03 5.96
C ALA A 52 29.13 4.42 4.68
N SER A 53 28.25 3.43 4.83
CA SER A 53 27.46 2.81 3.75
C SER A 53 25.98 2.85 4.15
N PRO A 54 25.29 4.01 3.97
CA PRO A 54 23.92 4.19 4.46
C PRO A 54 22.89 3.45 3.61
N PRO A 55 21.86 2.84 4.22
CA PRO A 55 20.66 2.48 3.49
C PRO A 55 20.04 3.70 2.78
N ILE A 56 19.28 3.44 1.72
CA ILE A 56 18.53 4.49 1.00
C ILE A 56 17.04 4.17 1.09
N VAL A 57 16.23 5.13 1.52
CA VAL A 57 14.77 5.09 1.46
C VAL A 57 14.29 6.10 0.42
N VAL A 58 13.50 5.66 -0.55
CA VAL A 58 12.86 6.53 -1.54
C VAL A 58 11.41 6.73 -1.11
N ALA A 59 11.04 7.97 -0.75
CA ALA A 59 9.72 8.34 -0.26
C ALA A 59 8.96 9.16 -1.34
N ILE A 60 7.91 8.57 -1.92
CA ILE A 60 7.27 9.03 -3.16
C ILE A 60 5.90 9.66 -2.85
N HIS A 61 5.72 10.92 -3.22
CA HIS A 61 4.50 11.69 -2.93
C HIS A 61 3.27 11.27 -3.75
N MET A 62 2.08 11.68 -3.29
CA MET A 62 0.79 11.51 -3.97
C MET A 62 0.62 12.50 -5.13
N CYS A 63 -0.45 12.33 -5.94
CA CYS A 63 -0.86 13.31 -6.95
C CYS A 63 -1.00 14.71 -6.35
N GLY A 64 -0.52 15.73 -7.07
CA GLY A 64 -0.55 17.12 -6.62
C GLY A 64 0.34 17.40 -5.41
N GLY A 65 1.09 16.41 -4.93
CA GLY A 65 2.11 16.59 -3.90
C GLY A 65 3.41 17.12 -4.47
N THR A 66 4.38 17.31 -3.59
CA THR A 66 5.77 17.66 -3.95
C THR A 66 6.74 16.90 -3.04
N GLY A 67 7.98 16.71 -3.50
CA GLY A 67 9.03 16.12 -2.65
C GLY A 67 9.20 16.85 -1.30
N PRO A 68 9.35 18.19 -1.27
CA PRO A 68 9.37 18.96 -0.02
C PRO A 68 8.09 18.87 0.81
N GLY A 69 6.92 18.83 0.16
CA GLY A 69 5.64 18.64 0.84
C GLY A 69 5.54 17.27 1.51
N TYR A 70 5.98 16.23 0.82
CA TYR A 70 5.97 14.87 1.35
C TYR A 70 7.00 14.69 2.47
N PHE A 71 8.18 15.31 2.36
CA PHE A 71 9.13 15.41 3.46
C PHE A 71 8.47 16.01 4.71
N SER A 72 7.72 17.12 4.57
CA SER A 72 7.05 17.76 5.70
C SER A 72 5.93 16.89 6.30
N GLN A 73 5.21 16.13 5.46
CA GLN A 73 4.14 15.23 5.92
C GLN A 73 4.67 13.95 6.57
N THR A 74 5.87 13.52 6.18
CA THR A 74 6.48 12.25 6.61
C THR A 74 7.81 12.48 7.34
N GLN A 75 7.88 13.51 8.20
CA GLN A 75 9.09 13.87 8.95
C GLN A 75 9.66 12.72 9.79
N GLY A 76 8.84 11.72 10.11
CA GLY A 76 9.29 10.51 10.78
C GLY A 76 10.46 9.83 10.09
N TYR A 77 10.54 9.87 8.74
CA TYR A 77 11.70 9.32 8.02
C TYR A 77 12.97 10.13 8.27
N ALA A 78 12.90 11.47 8.25
CA ALA A 78 14.08 12.31 8.51
C ALA A 78 14.54 12.19 9.97
N GLN A 79 13.61 12.19 10.93
CA GLN A 79 13.92 11.96 12.35
C GLN A 79 14.57 10.60 12.58
N SER A 80 14.07 9.57 11.89
CA SER A 80 14.65 8.24 11.96
C SER A 80 15.99 8.15 11.23
N ALA A 81 16.16 8.89 10.13
CA ALA A 81 17.47 9.03 9.47
C ALA A 81 18.51 9.62 10.40
N ASP A 82 18.17 10.64 11.18
CA ASP A 82 19.02 11.20 12.23
C ASP A 82 19.37 10.16 13.31
N LYS A 83 18.48 9.22 13.59
CA LYS A 83 18.72 8.19 14.60
C LYS A 83 19.55 7.02 14.07
N TYR A 84 19.30 6.61 12.83
CA TYR A 84 19.83 5.35 12.28
C TYR A 84 20.84 5.54 11.14
N GLY A 85 21.06 6.76 10.67
CA GLY A 85 22.13 7.10 9.72
C GLY A 85 21.85 6.72 8.26
N PHE A 86 20.59 6.55 7.84
CA PHE A 86 20.23 6.28 6.44
C PHE A 86 19.91 7.57 5.66
N ILE A 87 19.89 7.49 4.33
CA ILE A 87 19.56 8.60 3.42
C ILE A 87 18.08 8.48 3.01
N VAL A 88 17.37 9.62 2.90
CA VAL A 88 16.02 9.64 2.32
C VAL A 88 16.00 10.46 1.05
N ILE A 89 15.58 9.86 -0.05
CA ILE A 89 15.30 10.54 -1.33
C ILE A 89 13.82 10.84 -1.40
N TYR A 90 13.48 12.10 -1.70
CA TYR A 90 12.14 12.57 -1.99
C TYR A 90 12.09 12.99 -3.47
N PRO A 91 11.74 12.08 -4.38
CA PRO A 91 11.50 12.44 -5.77
C PRO A 91 10.37 13.47 -5.84
N ASN A 92 10.42 14.36 -6.82
CA ASN A 92 9.41 15.40 -6.99
C ASN A 92 8.95 15.46 -8.43
N HIS A 93 7.67 15.27 -8.65
CA HIS A 93 6.97 15.45 -9.91
C HIS A 93 5.90 16.52 -9.74
N PRO A 94 5.67 17.41 -10.72
CA PRO A 94 4.70 18.51 -10.56
C PRO A 94 3.24 18.02 -10.47
N ASP A 95 2.97 16.79 -10.84
CA ASP A 95 1.64 16.20 -10.92
C ASP A 95 1.63 14.74 -10.39
N CYS A 96 0.71 13.90 -10.85
CA CYS A 96 0.74 12.47 -10.59
C CYS A 96 1.92 11.81 -11.31
N TRP A 97 2.49 10.77 -10.70
CA TRP A 97 3.50 9.94 -11.34
C TRP A 97 2.92 9.23 -12.56
N ASP A 98 3.69 9.14 -13.62
CA ASP A 98 3.33 8.28 -14.73
C ASP A 98 3.43 6.81 -14.32
N VAL A 99 2.31 6.13 -14.31
CA VAL A 99 2.17 4.69 -14.02
C VAL A 99 1.36 4.00 -15.10
N ALA A 100 1.18 4.66 -16.25
CA ALA A 100 0.32 4.24 -17.34
C ALA A 100 1.08 3.98 -18.65
N SER A 101 2.20 4.66 -18.89
CA SER A 101 2.97 4.51 -20.13
C SER A 101 3.84 3.25 -20.14
N THR A 102 4.07 2.70 -21.32
CA THR A 102 5.00 1.60 -21.50
C THR A 102 6.41 1.97 -21.05
N GLN A 103 6.81 3.23 -21.24
CA GLN A 103 8.14 3.71 -20.85
C GLN A 103 8.37 3.57 -19.34
N THR A 104 7.40 4.00 -18.55
CA THR A 104 7.52 3.91 -17.07
C THR A 104 7.39 2.48 -16.56
N LEU A 105 6.51 1.69 -17.16
CA LEU A 105 6.27 0.31 -16.72
C LEU A 105 7.42 -0.65 -17.08
N THR A 106 8.25 -0.31 -18.09
CA THR A 106 9.30 -1.20 -18.56
C THR A 106 10.66 -0.86 -17.96
N HIS A 107 11.42 -1.87 -17.57
CA HIS A 107 12.83 -1.72 -17.15
C HIS A 107 13.63 -1.00 -18.21
N ASP A 108 14.38 0.04 -17.82
CA ASP A 108 15.15 0.94 -18.70
C ASP A 108 14.33 1.60 -19.83
N GLY A 109 13.02 1.72 -19.65
CA GLY A 109 12.11 2.26 -20.66
C GLY A 109 12.12 3.79 -20.82
N GLY A 110 12.81 4.54 -19.96
CA GLY A 110 12.98 5.99 -20.07
C GLY A 110 11.88 6.84 -19.41
N GLY A 111 11.01 6.24 -18.58
CA GLY A 111 9.94 6.95 -17.86
C GLY A 111 10.32 7.41 -16.46
N ASP A 112 9.30 7.76 -15.67
CA ASP A 112 9.48 8.27 -14.30
C ASP A 112 10.15 7.25 -13.38
N SER A 113 9.84 5.96 -13.52
CA SER A 113 10.48 4.89 -12.77
C SER A 113 12.00 4.87 -12.98
N GLN A 114 12.46 5.03 -14.22
CA GLN A 114 13.89 5.12 -14.52
C GLN A 114 14.53 6.37 -13.93
N THR A 115 13.83 7.51 -13.95
CA THR A 115 14.34 8.73 -13.30
C THR A 115 14.55 8.52 -11.81
N ILE A 116 13.61 7.88 -11.11
CA ILE A 116 13.75 7.56 -9.69
C ILE A 116 14.96 6.62 -9.46
N VAL A 117 15.15 5.61 -10.29
CA VAL A 117 16.32 4.74 -10.24
C VAL A 117 17.62 5.50 -10.48
N ASN A 118 17.62 6.47 -11.39
CA ASN A 118 18.79 7.33 -11.62
C ASN A 118 19.12 8.21 -10.40
N MET A 119 18.11 8.67 -9.64
CA MET A 119 18.31 9.35 -8.36
C MET A 119 18.98 8.43 -7.33
N VAL A 120 18.55 7.16 -7.27
CA VAL A 120 19.18 6.13 -6.41
C VAL A 120 20.64 5.90 -6.83
N LYS A 121 20.91 5.69 -8.13
CA LYS A 121 22.26 5.52 -8.67
C LYS A 121 23.14 6.73 -8.32
N TYR A 122 22.60 7.94 -8.42
CA TYR A 122 23.30 9.16 -8.02
C TYR A 122 23.64 9.17 -6.51
N ALA A 123 22.69 8.78 -5.66
CA ALA A 123 22.93 8.75 -4.21
C ALA A 123 23.95 7.67 -3.82
N ILE A 124 23.97 6.53 -4.50
CA ILE A 124 25.01 5.51 -4.32
C ILE A 124 26.39 6.09 -4.68
N ALA A 125 26.52 6.71 -5.85
CA ALA A 125 27.78 7.21 -6.36
C ALA A 125 28.33 8.42 -5.58
N ASN A 126 27.46 9.35 -5.17
CA ASN A 126 27.87 10.65 -4.62
C ASN A 126 27.78 10.72 -3.09
N TYR A 127 26.92 9.91 -2.47
CA TYR A 127 26.71 9.92 -1.02
C TYR A 127 27.15 8.63 -0.34
N GLY A 128 27.65 7.64 -1.11
CA GLY A 128 28.11 6.35 -0.60
C GLY A 128 26.99 5.42 -0.17
N GLY A 129 25.77 5.59 -0.75
CA GLY A 129 24.62 4.75 -0.46
C GLY A 129 24.86 3.26 -0.73
N ASP A 130 24.28 2.39 0.08
CA ASP A 130 24.41 0.94 -0.06
C ASP A 130 23.44 0.40 -1.11
N ALA A 131 23.95 -0.06 -2.24
CA ALA A 131 23.16 -0.65 -3.32
C ALA A 131 22.38 -1.92 -2.90
N ASN A 132 22.78 -2.58 -1.82
CA ASN A 132 22.10 -3.76 -1.30
C ASN A 132 21.00 -3.43 -0.29
N ARG A 133 20.85 -2.17 0.11
CA ARG A 133 19.87 -1.69 1.08
C ARG A 133 19.13 -0.47 0.55
N VAL A 134 18.44 -0.64 -0.58
CA VAL A 134 17.59 0.38 -1.22
C VAL A 134 16.14 -0.01 -1.05
N TYR A 135 15.35 0.88 -0.46
CA TYR A 135 13.95 0.67 -0.11
C TYR A 135 13.07 1.78 -0.68
N MET A 136 11.79 1.51 -0.82
CA MET A 136 10.83 2.47 -1.39
C MET A 136 9.52 2.48 -0.63
N THR A 137 8.88 3.63 -0.58
CA THR A 137 7.55 3.80 -0.03
C THR A 137 6.82 4.93 -0.75
N GLY A 138 5.51 4.91 -0.72
CA GLY A 138 4.73 5.96 -1.33
C GLY A 138 3.25 5.92 -0.98
N THR A 139 2.59 7.04 -1.23
CA THR A 139 1.17 7.25 -0.94
C THR A 139 0.41 7.55 -2.22
N SER A 140 -0.76 6.89 -2.45
CA SER A 140 -1.61 7.13 -3.62
C SER A 140 -0.84 6.92 -4.95
N SER A 141 -0.68 7.95 -5.77
CA SER A 141 0.16 7.90 -6.97
C SER A 141 1.60 7.44 -6.68
N GLY A 142 2.18 7.84 -5.54
CA GLY A 142 3.48 7.34 -5.09
C GLY A 142 3.46 5.86 -4.70
N ALA A 143 2.34 5.37 -4.17
CA ALA A 143 2.13 3.95 -3.89
C ALA A 143 1.99 3.13 -5.19
N MET A 144 1.31 3.69 -6.20
CA MET A 144 1.24 3.11 -7.54
C MET A 144 2.64 3.00 -8.15
N MET A 145 3.46 4.08 -8.05
CA MET A 145 4.84 4.09 -8.50
C MET A 145 5.71 3.08 -7.70
N THR A 146 5.47 2.89 -6.41
CA THR A 146 6.14 1.86 -5.61
C THR A 146 5.90 0.45 -6.17
N ASN A 147 4.68 0.14 -6.59
CA ASN A 147 4.37 -1.12 -7.27
C ASN A 147 5.06 -1.24 -8.63
N VAL A 148 5.09 -0.16 -9.43
CA VAL A 148 5.82 -0.12 -10.72
C VAL A 148 7.31 -0.38 -10.52
N LEU A 149 7.93 0.27 -9.54
CA LEU A 149 9.36 0.06 -9.23
C LEU A 149 9.63 -1.39 -8.76
N ALA A 150 8.71 -2.00 -8.02
CA ALA A 150 8.84 -3.40 -7.62
C ALA A 150 8.76 -4.38 -8.81
N GLY A 151 7.99 -4.06 -9.84
CA GLY A 151 7.87 -4.85 -11.06
C GLY A 151 9.02 -4.61 -12.04
N ALA A 152 9.30 -3.35 -12.34
CA ALA A 152 10.27 -2.95 -13.37
C ALA A 152 11.73 -2.94 -12.88
N TYR A 153 12.00 -2.69 -11.58
CA TYR A 153 13.36 -2.58 -11.04
C TYR A 153 13.60 -3.43 -9.78
N PRO A 154 13.26 -4.73 -9.83
CA PRO A 154 13.47 -5.64 -8.69
C PRO A 154 14.95 -5.88 -8.37
N ASP A 155 15.86 -5.58 -9.27
CA ASP A 155 17.31 -5.62 -9.10
C ASP A 155 17.82 -4.49 -8.18
N VAL A 156 17.14 -3.35 -8.18
CA VAL A 156 17.51 -2.17 -7.39
C VAL A 156 16.91 -2.21 -5.99
N PHE A 157 15.59 -2.41 -5.88
CA PHE A 157 14.86 -2.31 -4.63
C PHE A 157 14.77 -3.65 -3.89
N LYS A 158 14.92 -3.63 -2.56
CA LYS A 158 14.87 -4.83 -1.70
C LYS A 158 13.56 -4.99 -0.94
N ALA A 159 12.91 -3.87 -0.63
CA ALA A 159 11.59 -3.87 0.00
C ALA A 159 10.80 -2.61 -0.39
N GLY A 160 9.47 -2.73 -0.34
CA GLY A 160 8.55 -1.61 -0.57
C GLY A 160 7.40 -1.59 0.44
N VAL A 161 6.91 -0.37 0.75
CA VAL A 161 5.67 -0.16 1.50
C VAL A 161 4.72 0.71 0.69
N VAL A 162 3.48 0.24 0.53
CA VAL A 162 2.48 0.80 -0.39
C VAL A 162 1.28 1.31 0.41
N TYR A 163 0.96 2.59 0.34
CA TYR A 163 -0.17 3.21 1.03
C TYR A 163 -1.27 3.64 0.06
N GLY A 164 -2.30 2.80 -0.13
CA GLY A 164 -3.44 3.08 -1.01
C GLY A 164 -3.02 3.12 -2.50
N GLY A 165 -2.41 2.06 -2.99
CA GLY A 165 -2.00 1.88 -4.38
C GLY A 165 -2.92 0.98 -5.18
N VAL A 166 -2.46 0.58 -6.38
CA VAL A 166 -3.10 -0.40 -7.27
C VAL A 166 -2.06 -1.41 -7.77
N PRO A 167 -2.47 -2.56 -8.36
CA PRO A 167 -1.51 -3.48 -8.97
C PRO A 167 -0.61 -2.81 -9.99
N ASP A 168 0.65 -3.25 -10.08
CA ASP A 168 1.57 -2.84 -11.12
C ASP A 168 0.99 -3.08 -12.52
N GLY A 169 0.99 -2.03 -13.34
CA GLY A 169 0.42 -2.03 -14.68
C GLY A 169 -1.11 -2.00 -14.75
N CYS A 170 -1.81 -1.86 -13.62
CA CYS A 170 -3.26 -1.68 -13.60
C CYS A 170 -3.69 -0.41 -14.35
N PHE A 171 -2.93 0.66 -14.22
CA PHE A 171 -3.19 1.95 -14.90
C PHE A 171 -2.71 2.00 -16.36
N TYR A 172 -2.10 0.94 -16.89
CA TYR A 172 -1.67 0.93 -18.28
C TYR A 172 -2.75 1.45 -19.23
N VAL A 173 -2.36 2.39 -20.10
CA VAL A 173 -3.19 2.95 -21.17
C VAL A 173 -2.41 2.83 -22.48
N ALA A 174 -3.00 2.15 -23.47
CA ALA A 174 -2.39 2.01 -24.78
C ALA A 174 -2.15 3.38 -25.43
N GLY A 175 -0.93 3.64 -25.88
CA GLY A 175 -0.53 4.92 -26.48
C GLY A 175 -0.24 6.04 -25.46
N ALA A 176 -0.36 5.80 -24.17
CA ALA A 176 0.12 6.76 -23.15
C ALA A 176 1.64 6.96 -23.26
N THR A 177 2.08 8.16 -22.93
CA THR A 177 3.50 8.55 -22.88
C THR A 177 3.81 9.16 -21.52
N THR A 178 5.09 9.23 -21.17
CA THR A 178 5.54 9.84 -19.91
C THR A 178 5.14 11.32 -19.73
N GLY A 179 4.86 12.03 -20.83
CA GLY A 179 4.36 13.41 -20.80
C GLY A 179 2.81 13.53 -20.85
N SER A 180 2.12 12.40 -21.06
CA SER A 180 0.65 12.31 -21.13
C SER A 180 0.21 10.90 -20.72
N PRO A 181 0.32 10.57 -19.41
CA PRO A 181 0.14 9.18 -18.95
C PRO A 181 -1.31 8.67 -19.04
N GLY A 182 -2.29 9.56 -19.01
CA GLY A 182 -3.71 9.17 -19.01
C GLY A 182 -4.19 8.61 -17.67
N TRP A 183 -5.49 8.27 -17.62
CA TRP A 183 -6.18 7.75 -16.43
C TRP A 183 -7.00 6.51 -16.78
N ASN A 184 -6.89 5.44 -16.00
CA ASN A 184 -7.64 4.21 -16.18
C ASN A 184 -8.78 4.09 -15.15
N ASN A 185 -10.01 4.41 -15.57
CA ASN A 185 -11.19 4.38 -14.70
C ASN A 185 -11.54 2.97 -14.20
N GLN A 186 -11.27 1.92 -14.98
CA GLN A 186 -11.54 0.54 -14.54
C GLN A 186 -10.59 0.15 -13.39
N CYS A 187 -9.34 0.57 -13.48
CA CYS A 187 -8.37 0.35 -12.42
C CYS A 187 -8.72 1.18 -11.18
N SER A 188 -8.86 2.50 -11.29
CA SER A 188 -9.17 3.35 -10.14
C SER A 188 -10.49 2.96 -9.46
N GLY A 189 -11.51 2.61 -10.25
CA GLY A 189 -12.80 2.13 -9.75
C GLY A 189 -12.80 0.70 -9.21
N GLY A 190 -11.66 -0.02 -9.26
CA GLY A 190 -11.53 -1.38 -8.74
C GLY A 190 -12.32 -2.43 -9.52
N THR A 191 -12.67 -2.15 -10.78
CA THR A 191 -13.43 -3.07 -11.64
C THR A 191 -12.56 -3.87 -12.60
N LEU A 192 -11.27 -3.55 -12.70
CA LEU A 192 -10.28 -4.31 -13.47
C LEU A 192 -9.80 -5.51 -12.66
N ILE A 193 -10.48 -6.62 -12.80
CA ILE A 193 -10.23 -7.86 -12.07
C ILE A 193 -9.48 -8.84 -12.96
N LYS A 194 -8.37 -9.39 -12.46
CA LYS A 194 -7.58 -10.42 -13.13
C LYS A 194 -7.32 -11.60 -12.20
N THR A 195 -6.91 -12.73 -12.78
CA THR A 195 -6.36 -13.85 -11.99
C THR A 195 -4.99 -13.47 -11.42
N ALA A 196 -4.56 -14.14 -10.34
CA ALA A 196 -3.23 -13.96 -9.78
C ALA A 196 -2.12 -14.22 -10.83
N GLN A 197 -2.33 -15.22 -11.70
CA GLN A 197 -1.39 -15.52 -12.79
C GLN A 197 -1.29 -14.39 -13.82
N GLN A 198 -2.43 -13.86 -14.28
CA GLN A 198 -2.44 -12.74 -15.24
C GLN A 198 -1.76 -11.49 -14.68
N TRP A 199 -2.01 -11.16 -13.40
CA TRP A 199 -1.35 -10.06 -12.73
C TRP A 199 0.15 -10.30 -12.55
N GLY A 200 0.54 -11.51 -12.13
CA GLY A 200 1.95 -11.87 -11.94
C GLY A 200 2.74 -11.88 -13.24
N ASP A 201 2.15 -12.39 -14.33
CA ASP A 201 2.80 -12.40 -15.64
C ASP A 201 2.98 -10.98 -16.16
N GLN A 202 2.02 -10.10 -15.93
CA GLN A 202 2.12 -8.69 -16.27
C GLN A 202 3.31 -8.02 -15.58
N ALA A 203 3.42 -8.15 -14.25
CA ALA A 203 4.53 -7.58 -13.48
C ALA A 203 5.90 -8.17 -13.88
N ARG A 204 5.97 -9.48 -14.14
CA ARG A 204 7.20 -10.12 -14.64
C ARG A 204 7.58 -9.65 -16.05
N GLY A 205 6.57 -9.34 -16.86
CA GLY A 205 6.75 -8.88 -18.25
C GLY A 205 7.44 -7.52 -18.37
N TYR A 206 7.47 -6.72 -17.32
CA TYR A 206 8.11 -5.39 -17.33
C TYR A 206 9.64 -5.45 -17.19
N TYR A 207 10.19 -6.57 -16.78
CA TYR A 207 11.62 -6.88 -16.85
C TYR A 207 11.82 -8.30 -17.41
N PRO A 208 11.71 -8.48 -18.73
CA PRO A 208 11.84 -9.80 -19.35
C PRO A 208 13.19 -10.46 -19.03
N GLY A 209 13.14 -11.75 -18.67
CA GLY A 209 14.34 -12.54 -18.36
C GLY A 209 14.92 -12.32 -16.96
N TYR A 210 14.38 -11.41 -16.13
CA TYR A 210 14.83 -11.26 -14.76
C TYR A 210 14.42 -12.47 -13.91
N SER A 211 15.42 -13.17 -13.36
CA SER A 211 15.25 -14.36 -12.51
C SER A 211 15.75 -14.17 -11.08
N GLY A 212 16.21 -12.96 -10.74
CA GLY A 212 16.70 -12.62 -9.40
C GLY A 212 15.59 -12.48 -8.35
N ALA A 213 15.98 -12.20 -7.12
CA ALA A 213 15.06 -11.93 -6.02
C ALA A 213 14.25 -10.66 -6.29
N ARG A 214 12.95 -10.70 -5.96
CA ARG A 214 12.05 -9.55 -6.04
C ARG A 214 11.83 -8.93 -4.67
N PRO A 215 11.54 -7.61 -4.58
CA PRO A 215 11.37 -6.92 -3.30
C PRO A 215 10.21 -7.50 -2.49
N LYS A 216 10.39 -7.57 -1.16
CA LYS A 216 9.28 -7.85 -0.24
C LYS A 216 8.35 -6.64 -0.14
N LEU A 217 7.05 -6.86 0.03
CA LEU A 217 6.05 -5.79 0.04
C LEU A 217 5.15 -5.83 1.26
N LEU A 218 4.93 -4.65 1.84
CA LEU A 218 3.93 -4.36 2.87
C LEU A 218 2.90 -3.40 2.27
N ILE A 219 1.63 -3.83 2.18
CA ILE A 219 0.59 -3.10 1.45
C ILE A 219 -0.52 -2.68 2.41
N TYR A 220 -0.70 -1.38 2.60
CA TYR A 220 -1.79 -0.77 3.35
C TYR A 220 -2.89 -0.28 2.40
N HIS A 221 -4.17 -0.50 2.77
CA HIS A 221 -5.30 0.05 2.02
C HIS A 221 -6.49 0.35 2.93
N GLY A 222 -7.11 1.51 2.76
CA GLY A 222 -8.29 1.92 3.51
C GLY A 222 -9.56 1.29 2.96
N THR A 223 -10.44 0.76 3.85
CA THR A 223 -11.68 0.10 3.42
C THR A 223 -12.72 1.06 2.85
N LEU A 224 -12.59 2.36 3.10
CA LEU A 224 -13.46 3.42 2.58
C LEU A 224 -12.79 4.20 1.42
N ASP A 225 -11.74 3.65 0.82
CA ASP A 225 -11.07 4.28 -0.33
C ASP A 225 -11.97 4.23 -1.56
N THR A 226 -12.40 5.41 -2.03
CA THR A 226 -13.22 5.60 -3.24
C THR A 226 -12.43 6.22 -4.40
N THR A 227 -11.20 6.66 -4.18
CA THR A 227 -10.31 7.23 -5.20
C THR A 227 -9.59 6.13 -5.97
N LEU A 228 -8.93 5.22 -5.23
CA LEU A 228 -8.38 3.97 -5.75
C LEU A 228 -9.10 2.83 -5.03
N ALA A 229 -10.29 2.49 -5.50
CA ALA A 229 -11.26 1.66 -4.81
C ALA A 229 -10.64 0.47 -4.06
N TYR A 230 -11.15 0.19 -2.86
CA TYR A 230 -10.61 -0.84 -1.95
C TYR A 230 -10.43 -2.22 -2.61
N ALA A 231 -11.21 -2.54 -3.66
CA ALA A 231 -11.02 -3.76 -4.44
C ALA A 231 -9.57 -3.93 -4.97
N ASN A 232 -8.86 -2.82 -5.21
CA ASN A 232 -7.45 -2.85 -5.62
C ASN A 232 -6.52 -3.46 -4.56
N PHE A 233 -6.91 -3.46 -3.29
CA PHE A 233 -6.14 -4.13 -2.24
C PHE A 233 -6.01 -5.63 -2.52
N ALA A 234 -7.14 -6.30 -2.79
CA ALA A 234 -7.14 -7.72 -3.11
C ALA A 234 -6.39 -8.01 -4.43
N GLU A 235 -6.51 -7.12 -5.42
CA GLU A 235 -5.82 -7.30 -6.70
C GLU A 235 -4.29 -7.15 -6.56
N GLN A 236 -3.81 -6.21 -5.73
CA GLN A 236 -2.38 -6.11 -5.40
C GLN A 236 -1.87 -7.38 -4.69
N LEU A 237 -2.63 -7.88 -3.73
CA LEU A 237 -2.25 -9.10 -3.00
C LEU A 237 -2.24 -10.32 -3.92
N LYS A 238 -3.18 -10.45 -4.87
CA LYS A 238 -3.14 -11.49 -5.92
C LYS A 238 -1.88 -11.38 -6.78
N GLN A 239 -1.55 -10.16 -7.22
CA GLN A 239 -0.35 -9.94 -8.05
C GLN A 239 0.90 -10.38 -7.33
N TRP A 240 1.13 -9.82 -6.14
CA TRP A 240 2.38 -10.02 -5.43
C TRP A 240 2.49 -11.40 -4.79
N SER A 241 1.38 -12.03 -4.39
CA SER A 241 1.42 -13.44 -3.95
C SER A 241 1.88 -14.37 -5.08
N ASN A 242 1.42 -14.14 -6.31
CA ASN A 242 1.85 -14.92 -7.48
C ASN A 242 3.32 -14.62 -7.87
N VAL A 243 3.73 -13.35 -7.85
CA VAL A 243 5.10 -12.95 -8.18
C VAL A 243 6.11 -13.51 -7.18
N LEU A 244 5.77 -13.48 -5.89
CA LEU A 244 6.66 -13.87 -4.78
C LEU A 244 6.54 -15.36 -4.41
N GLY A 245 5.59 -16.09 -5.03
CA GLY A 245 5.38 -17.51 -4.80
C GLY A 245 4.91 -17.83 -3.38
N VAL A 246 4.02 -17.00 -2.81
CA VAL A 246 3.47 -17.16 -1.46
C VAL A 246 1.95 -17.16 -1.47
N SER A 247 1.33 -17.84 -0.51
CA SER A 247 -0.12 -17.89 -0.32
C SER A 247 -0.49 -17.25 1.01
N LEU A 248 -1.73 -16.75 1.12
CA LEU A 248 -2.26 -16.31 2.40
C LEU A 248 -2.20 -17.48 3.40
N ASP A 249 -1.52 -17.25 4.53
CA ASP A 249 -1.44 -18.21 5.63
C ASP A 249 -2.56 -17.94 6.63
N HIS A 250 -2.56 -16.73 7.24
CA HIS A 250 -3.60 -16.33 8.18
C HIS A 250 -3.75 -14.81 8.26
N SER A 251 -4.77 -14.38 8.99
CA SER A 251 -5.03 -12.97 9.27
C SER A 251 -5.12 -12.71 10.77
N VAL A 252 -4.61 -11.55 11.21
CA VAL A 252 -4.63 -11.12 12.60
C VAL A 252 -5.38 -9.80 12.69
N ALA A 253 -6.53 -9.80 13.38
CA ALA A 253 -7.31 -8.61 13.60
C ALA A 253 -6.63 -7.67 14.60
N ASN A 254 -6.97 -6.37 14.53
CA ASN A 254 -6.44 -5.32 15.41
C ASN A 254 -4.91 -5.22 15.42
N THR A 255 -4.28 -5.48 14.28
CA THR A 255 -2.84 -5.46 14.08
C THR A 255 -2.49 -4.71 12.79
N PRO A 256 -1.54 -3.74 12.83
CA PRO A 256 -0.69 -3.32 13.95
C PRO A 256 -1.41 -2.46 15.01
N ILE A 257 -2.60 -1.96 14.71
CA ILE A 257 -3.44 -1.18 15.65
C ILE A 257 -4.90 -1.63 15.58
N SER A 258 -5.70 -1.20 16.55
CA SER A 258 -7.14 -1.46 16.58
C SER A 258 -7.82 -1.01 15.28
N GLY A 259 -8.73 -1.83 14.76
CA GLY A 259 -9.42 -1.60 13.49
C GLY A 259 -8.64 -2.01 12.24
N TYR A 260 -7.35 -2.40 12.35
CA TYR A 260 -6.58 -2.90 11.21
C TYR A 260 -6.51 -4.43 11.23
N THR A 261 -6.50 -5.03 10.05
CA THR A 261 -6.34 -6.48 9.91
C THR A 261 -5.08 -6.76 9.09
N LYS A 262 -4.13 -7.45 9.71
CA LYS A 262 -2.88 -7.90 9.08
C LYS A 262 -3.10 -9.25 8.42
N MET A 263 -2.84 -9.33 7.12
CA MET A 263 -2.89 -10.53 6.30
C MET A 263 -1.47 -11.00 6.01
N ILE A 264 -1.11 -12.17 6.48
CA ILE A 264 0.24 -12.74 6.43
C ILE A 264 0.29 -13.77 5.31
N TYR A 265 1.19 -13.58 4.36
CA TYR A 265 1.42 -14.49 3.25
C TYR A 265 2.70 -15.29 3.46
N GLY A 266 2.61 -16.62 3.37
CA GLY A 266 3.71 -17.52 3.74
C GLY A 266 4.13 -17.31 5.19
N ASP A 267 5.42 -17.13 5.43
CA ASP A 267 5.99 -16.81 6.75
C ASP A 267 5.92 -15.32 7.13
N GLY A 268 5.30 -14.49 6.29
CA GLY A 268 5.20 -13.04 6.50
C GLY A 268 6.47 -12.23 6.17
N THR A 269 7.51 -12.88 5.65
CA THR A 269 8.78 -12.19 5.34
C THR A 269 8.79 -11.56 3.95
N LYS A 270 7.89 -11.97 3.02
CA LYS A 270 7.86 -11.50 1.63
C LYS A 270 6.67 -10.62 1.29
N LEU A 271 5.49 -10.93 1.84
CA LEU A 271 4.27 -10.20 1.54
C LEU A 271 3.38 -10.13 2.78
N VAL A 272 2.98 -8.91 3.11
CA VAL A 272 1.99 -8.63 4.15
C VAL A 272 1.00 -7.60 3.61
N GLY A 273 -0.30 -7.85 3.80
CA GLY A 273 -1.36 -6.88 3.54
C GLY A 273 -1.94 -6.34 4.84
N ILE A 274 -2.24 -5.04 4.89
CA ILE A 274 -2.92 -4.40 6.03
C ILE A 274 -4.20 -3.74 5.52
N SER A 275 -5.34 -4.32 5.86
CA SER A 275 -6.66 -3.72 5.65
C SER A 275 -6.95 -2.74 6.77
N CYS A 276 -7.18 -1.47 6.44
CA CYS A 276 -7.39 -0.39 7.39
C CYS A 276 -8.88 -0.04 7.47
N SER A 277 -9.58 -0.57 8.49
CA SER A 277 -11.02 -0.38 8.66
C SER A 277 -11.37 1.09 8.92
N ASN A 278 -12.44 1.58 8.27
CA ASN A 278 -12.93 2.96 8.37
C ASN A 278 -11.92 4.04 7.96
N VAL A 279 -10.92 3.68 7.16
CA VAL A 279 -9.94 4.61 6.60
C VAL A 279 -10.26 4.83 5.12
N GLY A 280 -10.27 6.11 4.70
CA GLY A 280 -10.45 6.51 3.31
C GLY A 280 -9.15 6.45 2.52
N HIS A 281 -9.07 7.26 1.48
CA HIS A 281 -7.87 7.45 0.67
C HIS A 281 -6.97 8.53 1.31
N THR A 282 -5.86 8.26 1.94
CA THR A 282 -5.05 7.05 2.08
C THR A 282 -4.80 6.72 3.56
N PRO A 283 -4.36 5.50 3.92
CA PRO A 283 -3.94 5.22 5.29
C PRO A 283 -2.76 6.12 5.70
N PRO A 284 -2.70 6.54 6.98
CA PRO A 284 -1.56 7.29 7.52
C PRO A 284 -0.26 6.49 7.39
N VAL A 285 0.83 7.17 7.01
CA VAL A 285 2.17 6.58 6.96
C VAL A 285 2.64 6.20 8.37
N ARG A 286 3.17 5.00 8.51
CA ARG A 286 3.62 4.40 9.76
C ARG A 286 5.13 4.14 9.69
N THR A 287 5.90 5.19 9.88
CA THR A 287 7.36 5.17 9.69
C THR A 287 8.04 4.02 10.44
N ASP A 288 7.68 3.75 11.69
CA ASP A 288 8.32 2.69 12.48
C ASP A 288 8.03 1.30 11.90
N ASP A 289 6.81 1.06 11.41
CA ASP A 289 6.45 -0.20 10.75
C ASP A 289 7.21 -0.35 9.41
N ASP A 290 7.37 0.75 8.66
CA ASP A 290 8.11 0.76 7.40
C ASP A 290 9.59 0.43 7.63
N LEU A 291 10.21 1.08 8.61
CA LEU A 291 11.64 0.85 8.91
C LEU A 291 11.88 -0.56 9.45
N ALA A 292 10.95 -1.10 10.23
CA ALA A 292 10.98 -2.50 10.65
C ALA A 292 10.84 -3.45 9.44
N TRP A 293 9.95 -3.13 8.49
CA TRP A 293 9.83 -3.87 7.24
C TRP A 293 11.08 -3.79 6.37
N PHE A 294 11.78 -2.68 6.38
CA PHE A 294 13.04 -2.48 5.65
C PHE A 294 14.25 -3.13 6.33
N ASP A 295 14.10 -3.75 7.48
CA ASP A 295 15.20 -4.29 8.30
C ASP A 295 16.30 -3.24 8.58
N ILE A 296 15.91 -1.97 8.76
CA ILE A 296 16.86 -0.93 9.14
C ILE A 296 17.30 -1.18 10.60
N PRO A 297 18.59 -1.42 10.88
CA PRO A 297 19.04 -1.81 12.20
C PRO A 297 18.65 -0.83 13.30
N GLY A 298 18.08 -1.34 14.38
CA GLY A 298 17.67 -0.56 15.56
C GLY A 298 16.28 0.08 15.45
N SER A 299 15.58 -0.06 14.32
CA SER A 299 14.25 0.53 14.10
C SER A 299 13.09 -0.39 14.52
N GLY A 300 13.32 -1.68 14.70
CA GLY A 300 12.29 -2.63 15.11
C GLY A 300 12.16 -2.74 16.63
N ASN A 301 10.94 -3.02 17.14
CA ASN A 301 10.81 -3.73 18.39
C ASN A 301 11.67 -4.98 18.30
N PRO A 302 12.37 -5.41 19.38
CA PRO A 302 13.16 -6.63 19.32
C PRO A 302 12.29 -7.74 18.76
N PRO A 303 12.82 -8.59 17.86
CA PRO A 303 12.05 -9.69 17.32
C PRO A 303 11.46 -10.43 18.53
N SER A 304 10.15 -10.65 18.50
CA SER A 304 9.49 -11.50 19.49
C SER A 304 10.33 -12.76 19.57
N SER A 305 11.00 -12.96 20.69
CA SER A 305 12.01 -13.99 20.90
C SER A 305 11.49 -15.31 20.35
N GLY A 306 12.07 -15.71 19.22
CA GLY A 306 11.83 -17.00 18.62
C GLY A 306 12.09 -18.06 19.67
N THR A 307 11.11 -18.87 19.86
CA THR A 307 11.13 -20.08 20.68
C THR A 307 12.45 -20.81 20.42
N THR A 308 13.27 -20.88 21.45
CA THR A 308 14.47 -21.70 21.47
C THR A 308 14.05 -23.12 21.08
N SER A 309 14.54 -23.61 19.97
CA SER A 309 14.35 -24.98 19.52
C SER A 309 14.94 -25.92 20.58
N ILE A 310 14.08 -26.57 21.35
CA ILE A 310 14.45 -27.75 22.15
C ILE A 310 14.65 -28.89 21.15
N PRO A 311 15.77 -29.62 21.21
CA PRO A 311 15.98 -30.78 20.34
C PRO A 311 14.88 -31.83 20.55
N PRO A 312 14.39 -32.51 19.53
CA PRO A 312 13.36 -33.55 19.70
C PRO A 312 13.88 -34.73 20.45
N THR A 313 13.31 -35.00 21.62
CA THR A 313 13.46 -36.28 22.32
C THR A 313 12.60 -37.29 21.58
N THR A 314 13.24 -38.26 20.97
CA THR A 314 12.59 -39.44 20.34
C THR A 314 11.90 -40.29 21.40
N THR A 315 10.56 -40.30 21.34
CA THR A 315 9.79 -41.34 22.04
C THR A 315 9.00 -42.12 20.99
N THR A 316 9.40 -43.35 20.77
CA THR A 316 8.70 -44.31 19.92
C THR A 316 7.47 -44.84 20.64
N GLY A 317 6.27 -44.64 20.09
CA GLY A 317 5.02 -45.29 20.46
C GLY A 317 4.24 -45.67 19.20
N PRO A 318 3.49 -46.80 19.21
CA PRO A 318 2.97 -47.44 18.02
C PRO A 318 1.76 -46.72 17.42
N PRO A 319 1.42 -46.96 16.13
CA PRO A 319 0.44 -46.22 15.37
C PRO A 319 -1.01 -46.53 15.77
N VAL A 320 -1.80 -45.50 16.04
CA VAL A 320 -3.25 -45.62 16.22
C VAL A 320 -3.93 -45.22 14.90
N THR A 321 -4.65 -46.17 14.34
CA THR A 321 -5.49 -46.01 13.16
C THR A 321 -6.74 -45.23 13.53
N VAL A 322 -6.95 -44.05 12.93
CA VAL A 322 -8.20 -43.30 13.05
C VAL A 322 -8.94 -43.33 11.71
N THR A 323 -10.06 -44.03 11.73
CA THR A 323 -11.05 -44.06 10.66
C THR A 323 -11.88 -42.79 10.66
N THR A 324 -11.97 -42.13 9.50
CA THR A 324 -12.86 -41.02 9.22
C THR A 324 -14.30 -41.45 8.99
N PRO A 325 -15.30 -40.75 9.54
CA PRO A 325 -16.63 -40.74 8.97
C PRO A 325 -16.93 -39.40 8.26
N ASN A 326 -17.47 -39.53 7.07
CA ASN A 326 -18.03 -38.46 6.27
C ASN A 326 -19.31 -37.93 6.94
N PRO A 327 -19.54 -36.61 7.03
CA PRO A 327 -20.87 -36.11 7.39
C PRO A 327 -21.68 -35.65 6.18
N PRO A 328 -22.99 -35.75 6.26
CA PRO A 328 -23.91 -35.48 5.17
C PRO A 328 -24.21 -33.98 5.03
N ALA A 329 -24.54 -33.58 3.80
CA ALA A 329 -25.08 -32.27 3.45
C ALA A 329 -26.42 -32.00 4.13
N THR A 330 -26.52 -30.87 4.84
CA THR A 330 -27.82 -30.32 5.24
C THR A 330 -27.93 -28.85 4.86
N THR A 331 -28.88 -28.59 4.00
CA THR A 331 -29.49 -27.28 3.77
C THR A 331 -30.36 -26.90 4.97
N SER A 332 -30.16 -25.74 5.59
CA SER A 332 -31.21 -25.07 6.33
C SER A 332 -31.01 -23.56 6.40
N SER A 333 -31.99 -22.84 5.92
CA SER A 333 -32.28 -21.43 6.15
C SER A 333 -32.81 -21.25 7.57
N GLY A 334 -32.25 -20.31 8.32
CA GLY A 334 -32.83 -19.93 9.62
C GLY A 334 -31.96 -18.90 10.31
N THR A 335 -32.43 -17.65 10.33
CA THR A 335 -31.83 -16.54 11.04
C THR A 335 -32.13 -16.65 12.54
N ASN A 336 -31.10 -16.83 13.34
CA ASN A 336 -31.13 -16.65 14.79
C ASN A 336 -30.32 -15.40 15.18
N PRO A 337 -30.80 -14.54 16.09
CA PRO A 337 -30.06 -13.35 16.53
C PRO A 337 -28.88 -13.80 17.40
N GLY A 338 -27.66 -13.59 16.92
CA GLY A 338 -26.43 -13.87 17.68
C GLY A 338 -25.35 -14.65 16.94
N THR A 339 -25.60 -15.09 15.71
CA THR A 339 -24.56 -15.76 14.91
C THR A 339 -23.63 -14.70 14.27
N PRO A 340 -22.31 -14.81 14.41
CA PRO A 340 -21.39 -13.92 13.72
C PRO A 340 -21.64 -13.96 12.21
N THR A 341 -21.80 -12.79 11.59
CA THR A 341 -21.95 -12.64 10.14
C THR A 341 -20.67 -12.06 9.54
N SER A 342 -20.39 -12.46 8.30
CA SER A 342 -19.31 -11.87 7.52
C SER A 342 -19.76 -10.51 7.01
N PRO A 343 -18.96 -9.43 7.19
CA PRO A 343 -19.30 -8.12 6.65
C PRO A 343 -19.30 -8.16 5.12
N HIS A 344 -19.91 -7.14 4.49
CA HIS A 344 -19.79 -6.96 3.05
C HIS A 344 -18.29 -6.92 2.67
N TRP A 345 -17.89 -7.69 1.69
CA TRP A 345 -16.49 -7.95 1.29
C TRP A 345 -15.70 -8.90 2.18
N GLY A 346 -16.22 -9.35 3.32
CA GLY A 346 -15.58 -10.36 4.13
C GLY A 346 -15.68 -11.76 3.53
N GLN A 347 -14.68 -12.60 3.78
CA GLN A 347 -14.77 -14.01 3.42
C GLN A 347 -15.89 -14.68 4.21
N CYS A 348 -16.72 -15.46 3.51
CA CYS A 348 -17.86 -16.16 4.09
C CYS A 348 -17.90 -17.66 3.75
N GLY A 349 -16.82 -18.20 3.20
CA GLY A 349 -16.69 -19.62 2.88
C GLY A 349 -15.43 -19.92 2.08
N GLY A 350 -15.27 -21.21 1.75
CA GLY A 350 -14.11 -21.78 1.06
C GLY A 350 -13.57 -22.99 1.78
N GLN A 351 -12.78 -23.82 1.12
CA GLN A 351 -12.16 -25.00 1.73
C GLN A 351 -11.21 -24.58 2.85
N GLY A 352 -11.43 -25.10 4.06
CA GLY A 352 -10.65 -24.74 5.26
C GLY A 352 -11.13 -23.47 5.99
N TRP A 353 -12.19 -22.83 5.53
CA TRP A 353 -12.76 -21.65 6.20
C TRP A 353 -13.44 -22.04 7.52
N THR A 354 -13.04 -21.39 8.62
CA THR A 354 -13.60 -21.62 9.98
C THR A 354 -14.36 -20.40 10.53
N GLY A 355 -14.43 -19.31 9.77
CA GLY A 355 -15.15 -18.09 10.15
C GLY A 355 -16.65 -18.13 9.80
N PRO A 356 -17.36 -16.99 9.91
CA PRO A 356 -18.78 -16.88 9.61
C PRO A 356 -19.09 -17.30 8.17
N THR A 357 -20.17 -18.09 7.98
CA THR A 357 -20.65 -18.51 6.66
C THR A 357 -21.90 -17.75 6.21
N ALA A 358 -22.52 -16.99 7.11
CA ALA A 358 -23.60 -16.06 6.80
C ALA A 358 -23.04 -14.66 6.58
N CYS A 359 -23.59 -13.90 5.63
CA CYS A 359 -23.23 -12.51 5.38
C CYS A 359 -24.22 -11.56 6.03
N GLU A 360 -23.77 -10.33 6.31
CA GLU A 360 -24.67 -9.25 6.72
C GLU A 360 -25.72 -8.98 5.64
N SER A 361 -27.00 -8.79 6.07
CA SER A 361 -28.07 -8.41 5.13
C SER A 361 -27.75 -7.05 4.47
N PRO A 362 -27.99 -6.88 3.17
CA PRO A 362 -28.72 -7.77 2.24
C PRO A 362 -27.86 -8.75 1.44
N TYR A 363 -26.64 -9.02 1.84
CA TYR A 363 -25.66 -9.78 1.06
C TYR A 363 -25.77 -11.28 1.28
N THR A 364 -25.42 -12.05 0.23
CA THR A 364 -25.34 -13.51 0.27
C THR A 364 -23.94 -13.98 -0.07
N CYS A 365 -23.49 -15.04 0.60
CA CYS A 365 -22.18 -15.62 0.33
C CYS A 365 -22.14 -16.29 -1.04
N GLN A 366 -21.21 -15.93 -1.91
CA GLN A 366 -21.01 -16.56 -3.22
C GLN A 366 -19.58 -17.10 -3.34
N ALA A 367 -19.46 -18.32 -3.85
CA ALA A 367 -18.17 -18.94 -4.09
C ALA A 367 -17.45 -18.24 -5.27
N ALA A 368 -16.29 -17.65 -5.01
CA ALA A 368 -15.40 -17.13 -6.04
C ALA A 368 -14.47 -18.24 -6.57
N ASN A 369 -14.08 -19.18 -5.70
CA ASN A 369 -13.32 -20.39 -6.04
C ASN A 369 -13.46 -21.41 -4.88
N GLN A 370 -12.84 -22.59 -5.02
CA GLN A 370 -12.93 -23.65 -3.98
C GLN A 370 -12.36 -23.24 -2.61
N TRP A 371 -11.50 -22.22 -2.56
CA TRP A 371 -10.82 -21.78 -1.34
C TRP A 371 -11.40 -20.49 -0.76
N TYR A 372 -12.24 -19.75 -1.53
CA TYR A 372 -12.70 -18.43 -1.14
C TYR A 372 -14.12 -18.14 -1.62
N SER A 373 -14.96 -17.68 -0.71
CA SER A 373 -16.31 -17.18 -0.97
C SER A 373 -16.50 -15.83 -0.31
N GLN A 374 -17.16 -14.90 -0.99
CA GLN A 374 -17.49 -13.57 -0.46
C GLN A 374 -18.83 -13.08 -1.00
N PRO A 375 -19.46 -12.04 -0.39
CA PRO A 375 -20.61 -11.37 -0.96
C PRO A 375 -20.25 -10.69 -2.29
N PRO A 376 -21.11 -10.77 -3.34
CA PRO A 376 -20.85 -10.08 -4.61
C PRO A 376 -20.93 -8.56 -4.46
N SER A 377 -20.26 -7.83 -5.37
CA SER A 377 -20.19 -6.37 -5.40
C SER A 377 -21.49 -5.64 -5.71
N THR A 378 -22.53 -6.37 -6.14
CA THR A 378 -23.85 -5.80 -6.43
C THR A 378 -24.91 -6.47 -5.58
N SER A 379 -25.61 -5.71 -4.74
CA SER A 379 -26.92 -6.10 -4.24
C SER A 379 -27.84 -6.24 -5.46
N SER A 380 -28.36 -7.44 -5.72
CA SER A 380 -29.45 -7.59 -6.70
C SER A 380 -30.72 -6.94 -6.13
N PHE A 381 -30.81 -5.62 -6.27
CA PHE A 381 -32.07 -4.94 -6.16
C PHE A 381 -32.95 -5.44 -7.32
N LYS A 382 -34.01 -6.18 -7.02
CA LYS A 382 -35.12 -6.41 -7.97
C LYS A 382 -35.56 -5.01 -8.42
N SER A 383 -35.37 -4.72 -9.71
CA SER A 383 -35.89 -3.51 -10.33
C SER A 383 -37.40 -3.48 -10.20
N GLU A 384 -37.89 -2.70 -9.28
CA GLU A 384 -39.28 -2.27 -9.28
C GLU A 384 -39.43 -1.22 -10.38
N LYS A 385 -40.29 -1.55 -11.32
CA LYS A 385 -40.59 -0.88 -12.58
C LYS A 385 -41.12 0.52 -12.28
N LEU A 386 -40.27 1.56 -12.28
CA LEU A 386 -40.74 2.96 -12.35
C LEU A 386 -41.09 3.28 -13.80
N ARG A 387 -42.31 3.72 -13.99
CA ARG A 387 -42.94 4.09 -15.27
C ARG A 387 -42.19 5.32 -15.86
N ASN A 388 -42.05 5.24 -17.17
CA ASN A 388 -41.63 6.37 -18.03
C ASN A 388 -42.52 7.58 -17.78
N ASP A 389 -41.93 8.68 -17.38
CA ASP A 389 -42.44 10.01 -17.70
C ASP A 389 -41.31 10.77 -18.41
N GLU A 390 -41.57 11.05 -19.68
CA GLU A 390 -40.70 11.69 -20.64
C GLU A 390 -40.46 13.16 -20.28
N CYS A 391 -39.21 13.58 -20.22
CA CYS A 391 -38.87 14.99 -20.40
C CYS A 391 -38.36 15.20 -21.84
N PRO A 392 -38.93 16.14 -22.62
CA PRO A 392 -38.49 16.39 -24.00
C PRO A 392 -37.19 17.20 -24.05
N GLY A 393 -36.18 16.61 -24.67
CA GLY A 393 -34.87 17.22 -24.88
C GLY A 393 -34.87 18.28 -26.01
N PRO A 394 -34.03 19.33 -25.92
CA PRO A 394 -33.93 20.35 -26.97
C PRO A 394 -33.04 19.84 -28.13
N LYS A 395 -33.53 20.13 -29.35
CA LYS A 395 -32.87 19.86 -30.63
C LYS A 395 -31.58 20.64 -30.78
N ARG A 396 -30.46 19.95 -31.04
CA ARG A 396 -29.15 20.56 -31.35
C ARG A 396 -29.11 21.07 -32.78
N ARG A 397 -28.71 22.36 -32.97
CA ARG A 397 -28.09 22.87 -34.19
C ARG A 397 -26.58 22.90 -34.00
N PHE A 398 -25.87 22.42 -35.01
CA PHE A 398 -24.40 22.50 -35.10
C PHE A 398 -23.99 23.93 -35.48
N ALA A 399 -23.03 24.52 -34.79
CA ALA A 399 -22.07 25.51 -35.30
C ALA A 399 -20.93 25.76 -34.30
N ASP A 400 -19.72 25.54 -34.78
CA ASP A 400 -18.44 26.25 -34.59
C ASP A 400 -17.76 26.44 -33.22
N HIS A 401 -16.61 25.84 -33.11
CA HIS A 401 -15.28 26.21 -32.59
C HIS A 401 -15.14 27.25 -31.45
N GLY A 402 -14.57 26.80 -30.32
CA GLY A 402 -13.93 27.62 -29.29
C GLY A 402 -13.50 26.81 -28.09
N PRO A 403 -12.45 27.20 -27.36
CA PRO A 403 -11.68 26.33 -26.46
C PRO A 403 -12.39 26.03 -25.13
N TRP A 404 -12.01 24.89 -24.54
CA TRP A 404 -12.55 24.26 -23.34
C TRP A 404 -12.50 25.11 -22.07
N PRO A 405 -13.57 25.16 -21.26
CA PRO A 405 -13.49 25.68 -19.89
C PRO A 405 -13.35 24.55 -18.86
N SER A 406 -12.60 24.87 -17.82
CA SER A 406 -12.34 24.15 -16.59
C SER A 406 -13.60 23.59 -15.89
N PRO A 407 -13.55 22.39 -15.27
CA PRO A 407 -14.67 21.76 -14.60
C PRO A 407 -14.67 22.02 -13.09
N TYR A 408 -15.16 23.18 -12.66
CA TYR A 408 -15.65 23.36 -11.28
C TYR A 408 -16.73 24.45 -11.25
N LYS A 409 -17.99 24.05 -11.35
CA LYS A 409 -19.14 24.71 -10.69
C LYS A 409 -20.31 23.73 -10.65
N LEU A 410 -20.57 23.23 -9.44
CA LEU A 410 -21.83 22.62 -9.08
C LEU A 410 -22.97 23.62 -9.32
N ARG A 411 -24.03 23.19 -10.00
CA ARG A 411 -25.36 23.80 -9.91
C ARG A 411 -26.30 22.75 -9.32
N GLU A 412 -26.84 23.14 -8.17
CA GLU A 412 -28.15 22.67 -7.69
C GLU A 412 -29.20 23.02 -8.73
N ASP A 413 -30.14 22.12 -8.89
CA ASP A 413 -31.51 22.21 -9.40
C ASP A 413 -31.80 21.14 -10.45
N CYS A 414 -32.31 20.06 -10.00
CA CYS A 414 -33.51 19.24 -10.28
C CYS A 414 -33.43 17.91 -9.57
#